data_b77d7d83c10bb8ca9c58ba754af2881c
#
_entry.id   b77d7d83c10bb8ca9c58ba754af2881c
#
_cell.length_a   1.000
_cell.length_b   1.000
_cell.length_c   1.000
_cell.angle_alpha   90.00
_cell.angle_beta   90.00
_cell.angle_gamma   90.00
#
_symmetry.space_group_name_H-M   'P 1'
#
loop_
_entity.id
_entity.type
_entity.pdbx_description
1 polymer ?
#
loop_
_entity_poly.entity_id
_entity_poly.type
_entity_poly.pdbx_seq_one_letter_code
_entity_poly.pdbx_strand_id
1 'polypeptide(L)'
;EKKFINKIGHFLLRSNDKNIELTISRDGIEQTVSVEGEMAYYSMRVTAEQPYQILNGNIGLLNPAALQAGSLSSLMNKLMSTDGLVIDLRQYPSNYVVYDLAEYLVDGVNPFLICAVPTESNPGAFLKNIKYSGKQENANVERYEKPVVVLMNEKTQSQAEYTIMSIRNGENVTVMGENSVGSDGDVAYLPLPGGMNLSFSSQGIYTSDGGQTQRVGLAPDIEVHPT
;
A
#
# COMPACT_ATOMS: atom_id res chain seq x y z
N GLU A 1 -7.99 -16.81 2.77
CA GLU A 1 -7.04 -17.94 2.67
C GLU A 1 -5.68 -17.48 2.10
N LYS A 2 -5.63 -16.84 0.90
CA LYS A 2 -4.39 -16.28 0.29
C LYS A 2 -3.64 -15.32 1.24
N LYS A 3 -4.35 -14.44 1.97
CA LYS A 3 -3.74 -13.48 2.92
C LYS A 3 -3.01 -14.19 4.06
N PHE A 4 -3.54 -15.31 4.52
CA PHE A 4 -2.96 -16.10 5.59
C PHE A 4 -1.71 -16.85 5.11
N ILE A 5 -1.77 -17.43 3.93
CA ILE A 5 -0.64 -18.14 3.30
C ILE A 5 0.53 -17.21 3.05
N ASN A 6 0.29 -15.98 2.55
CA ASN A 6 1.34 -14.99 2.34
C ASN A 6 2.02 -14.56 3.65
N LYS A 7 1.26 -14.44 4.75
CA LYS A 7 1.83 -14.11 6.07
C LYS A 7 2.60 -15.27 6.69
N ILE A 8 2.14 -16.50 6.54
CA ILE A 8 2.79 -17.70 7.12
C ILE A 8 3.95 -18.17 6.25
N GLY A 9 3.91 -18.01 4.93
CA GLY A 9 4.94 -18.47 4.01
C GLY A 9 6.35 -18.01 4.41
N HIS A 10 6.47 -16.78 4.89
CA HIS A 10 7.73 -16.24 5.41
C HIS A 10 8.27 -16.97 6.65
N PHE A 11 7.41 -17.65 7.42
CA PHE A 11 7.82 -18.37 8.61
C PHE A 11 8.05 -19.86 8.33
N LEU A 12 7.30 -20.44 7.39
CA LEU A 12 7.40 -21.85 7.02
C LEU A 12 8.76 -22.21 6.39
N LEU A 13 9.40 -21.25 5.73
CA LEU A 13 10.70 -21.43 5.07
C LEU A 13 11.88 -20.97 5.94
N ARG A 14 11.66 -20.65 7.22
CA ARG A 14 12.75 -20.32 8.15
C ARG A 14 13.31 -21.56 8.79
N SER A 15 14.62 -21.72 8.70
CA SER A 15 15.38 -22.75 9.37
C SER A 15 16.69 -22.16 9.92
N ASN A 16 17.23 -22.77 10.96
CA ASN A 16 18.61 -22.52 11.40
C ASN A 16 19.63 -23.33 10.59
N ASP A 17 19.13 -24.24 9.74
CA ASP A 17 19.96 -25.06 8.89
C ASP A 17 20.25 -24.35 7.57
N LYS A 18 21.49 -24.48 7.09
CA LYS A 18 21.93 -23.91 5.83
C LYS A 18 21.18 -24.51 4.64
N ASN A 19 20.85 -25.80 4.72
CA ASN A 19 20.11 -26.53 3.70
C ASN A 19 18.74 -26.94 4.27
N ILE A 20 17.68 -26.62 3.54
CA ILE A 20 16.30 -26.94 3.91
C ILE A 20 15.79 -27.97 2.90
N GLU A 21 15.31 -29.12 3.38
CA GLU A 21 14.60 -30.09 2.54
C GLU A 21 13.12 -29.76 2.50
N LEU A 22 12.59 -29.56 1.30
CA LEU A 22 11.20 -29.25 1.05
C LEU A 22 10.56 -30.37 0.21
N THR A 23 9.45 -30.90 0.67
CA THR A 23 8.60 -31.75 -0.16
C THR A 23 7.61 -30.85 -0.89
N ILE A 24 7.71 -30.82 -2.20
CA ILE A 24 6.83 -30.02 -3.09
C ILE A 24 5.99 -30.96 -3.96
N SER A 25 4.79 -30.54 -4.29
CA SER A 25 3.96 -31.20 -5.29
C SER A 25 3.93 -30.37 -6.56
N ARG A 26 4.32 -30.97 -7.68
CA ARG A 26 4.25 -30.37 -9.02
C ARG A 26 3.51 -31.33 -9.94
N ASP A 27 2.42 -30.86 -10.52
CA ASP A 27 1.55 -31.67 -11.40
C ASP A 27 1.06 -32.98 -10.74
N GLY A 28 0.79 -32.90 -9.41
CA GLY A 28 0.34 -34.05 -8.61
C GLY A 28 1.44 -35.05 -8.25
N ILE A 29 2.70 -34.78 -8.59
CA ILE A 29 3.86 -35.61 -8.24
C ILE A 29 4.60 -34.94 -7.08
N GLU A 30 4.76 -35.69 -5.99
CA GLU A 30 5.58 -35.24 -4.86
C GLU A 30 7.07 -35.48 -5.13
N GLN A 31 7.88 -34.47 -4.84
CA GLN A 31 9.34 -34.56 -4.92
C GLN A 31 9.98 -33.80 -3.79
N THR A 32 11.09 -34.31 -3.27
CA THR A 32 11.90 -33.62 -2.27
C THR A 32 13.01 -32.84 -2.97
N VAL A 33 13.11 -31.55 -2.66
CA VAL A 33 14.16 -30.65 -3.15
C VAL A 33 14.93 -30.08 -1.98
N SER A 34 16.25 -30.01 -2.12
CA SER A 34 17.10 -29.32 -1.13
C SER A 34 17.35 -27.89 -1.60
N VAL A 35 17.07 -26.92 -0.73
CA VAL A 35 17.25 -25.49 -1.00
C VAL A 35 18.25 -24.92 -0.02
N GLU A 36 19.28 -24.25 -0.51
CA GLU A 36 20.22 -23.53 0.33
C GLU A 36 19.58 -22.22 0.80
N GLY A 37 19.52 -22.04 2.13
CA GLY A 37 18.98 -20.84 2.76
C GLY A 37 19.98 -19.69 2.71
N GLU A 38 19.52 -18.51 2.35
CA GLU A 38 20.30 -17.27 2.45
C GLU A 38 20.00 -16.54 3.76
N MET A 39 21.05 -16.01 4.41
CA MET A 39 20.94 -15.20 5.64
C MET A 39 20.36 -13.79 5.41
N ALA A 40 19.98 -13.43 4.20
CA ALA A 40 19.54 -12.09 3.83
C ALA A 40 18.01 -11.91 3.93
N TYR A 41 17.51 -11.84 5.15
CA TYR A 41 16.09 -11.56 5.43
C TYR A 41 15.54 -10.24 4.81
N TYR A 42 16.41 -9.32 4.42
CA TYR A 42 16.03 -8.01 3.85
C TYR A 42 16.20 -7.88 2.33
N SER A 43 16.82 -8.83 1.65
CA SER A 43 17.08 -8.72 0.21
C SER A 43 15.92 -9.13 -0.70
N MET A 44 14.86 -9.72 -0.16
CA MET A 44 13.68 -10.15 -0.93
C MET A 44 12.59 -9.08 -1.12
N ARG A 45 12.82 -7.84 -0.75
CA ARG A 45 12.00 -6.77 -1.30
C ARG A 45 12.37 -6.63 -2.77
N VAL A 46 11.51 -7.15 -3.65
CA VAL A 46 11.52 -6.74 -5.05
C VAL A 46 11.22 -5.25 -5.04
N THR A 47 12.26 -4.45 -4.92
CA THR A 47 12.12 -3.00 -5.07
C THR A 47 11.92 -2.75 -6.55
N ALA A 48 10.93 -1.97 -6.88
CA ALA A 48 10.79 -1.45 -8.23
C ALA A 48 12.09 -0.76 -8.63
N GLU A 49 12.65 -1.14 -9.76
CA GLU A 49 13.95 -0.61 -10.20
C GLU A 49 13.87 0.86 -10.57
N GLN A 50 12.71 1.31 -11.08
CA GLN A 50 12.51 2.66 -11.58
C GLN A 50 11.29 3.32 -10.94
N PRO A 51 11.43 4.60 -10.49
CA PRO A 51 10.33 5.33 -9.87
C PRO A 51 9.24 5.75 -10.87
N TYR A 52 9.58 5.83 -12.16
CA TYR A 52 8.62 6.10 -13.23
C TYR A 52 9.09 5.52 -14.57
N GLN A 53 8.16 5.30 -15.46
CA GLN A 53 8.40 4.92 -16.85
C GLN A 53 7.36 5.58 -17.77
N ILE A 54 7.70 5.77 -19.03
CA ILE A 54 6.73 6.07 -20.08
C ILE A 54 6.54 4.80 -20.90
N LEU A 55 5.33 4.26 -20.84
CA LEU A 55 4.93 3.06 -21.56
C LEU A 55 4.51 3.40 -23.00
N ASN A 56 4.32 2.37 -23.81
CA ASN A 56 3.75 2.51 -25.16
C ASN A 56 2.39 3.24 -25.10
N GLY A 57 2.13 4.08 -26.10
CA GLY A 57 0.90 4.89 -26.13
C GLY A 57 0.97 6.12 -25.21
N ASN A 58 2.18 6.58 -24.86
CA ASN A 58 2.40 7.76 -24.00
C ASN A 58 1.70 7.65 -22.64
N ILE A 59 1.69 6.47 -22.03
CA ILE A 59 1.13 6.22 -20.70
C ILE A 59 2.24 6.31 -19.65
N GLY A 60 2.07 7.19 -18.66
CA GLY A 60 2.96 7.27 -17.51
C GLY A 60 2.74 6.09 -16.56
N LEU A 61 3.81 5.51 -16.04
CA LEU A 61 3.78 4.59 -14.89
C LEU A 61 4.55 5.25 -13.75
N LEU A 62 3.89 5.49 -12.64
CA LEU A 62 4.49 5.93 -11.38
C LEU A 62 4.57 4.75 -10.42
N ASN A 63 5.76 4.52 -9.87
CA ASN A 63 5.99 3.47 -8.88
C ASN A 63 6.41 4.06 -7.53
N PRO A 64 5.48 4.27 -6.59
CA PRO A 64 5.79 4.84 -5.29
C PRO A 64 6.77 4.04 -4.44
N ALA A 65 6.95 2.73 -4.70
CA ALA A 65 7.90 1.89 -3.98
C ALA A 65 9.38 2.25 -4.27
N ALA A 66 9.66 2.88 -5.42
CA ALA A 66 11.00 3.29 -5.83
C ALA A 66 11.27 4.79 -5.67
N LEU A 67 10.34 5.57 -5.10
CA LEU A 67 10.49 7.00 -4.94
C LEU A 67 11.62 7.35 -3.94
N GLN A 68 12.38 8.36 -4.28
CA GLN A 68 13.28 9.02 -3.34
C GLN A 68 12.53 10.15 -2.62
N ALA A 69 12.92 10.45 -1.38
CA ALA A 69 12.31 11.54 -0.62
C ALA A 69 12.39 12.87 -1.40
N GLY A 70 11.27 13.57 -1.51
CA GLY A 70 11.15 14.85 -2.21
C GLY A 70 11.16 14.77 -3.75
N SER A 71 11.22 13.57 -4.35
CA SER A 71 11.29 13.44 -5.82
C SER A 71 9.93 13.50 -6.52
N LEU A 72 8.81 13.37 -5.80
CA LEU A 72 7.47 13.24 -6.38
C LEU A 72 7.14 14.40 -7.32
N SER A 73 7.35 15.65 -6.89
CA SER A 73 7.04 16.83 -7.70
C SER A 73 7.79 16.83 -9.04
N SER A 74 9.09 16.53 -9.04
CA SER A 74 9.87 16.48 -10.27
C SER A 74 9.43 15.36 -11.21
N LEU A 75 8.95 14.24 -10.67
CA LEU A 75 8.44 13.12 -11.44
C LEU A 75 7.05 13.41 -12.00
N MET A 76 6.16 13.98 -11.19
CA MET A 76 4.84 14.40 -11.68
C MET A 76 4.96 15.40 -12.81
N ASN A 77 5.87 16.38 -12.73
CA ASN A 77 6.12 17.33 -13.84
C ASN A 77 6.49 16.62 -15.16
N LYS A 78 7.23 15.51 -15.10
CA LYS A 78 7.56 14.70 -16.30
C LYS A 78 6.35 13.92 -16.80
N LEU A 79 5.47 13.51 -15.90
CA LEU A 79 4.27 12.72 -16.22
C LEU A 79 3.09 13.58 -16.70
N MET A 80 3.10 14.90 -16.46
CA MET A 80 2.02 15.81 -16.88
C MET A 80 1.74 15.79 -18.38
N SER A 81 2.74 15.46 -19.21
CA SER A 81 2.60 15.38 -20.68
C SER A 81 2.08 14.04 -21.21
N THR A 82 1.83 13.05 -20.33
CA THR A 82 1.32 11.73 -20.73
C THR A 82 -0.19 11.77 -20.99
N ASP A 83 -0.72 10.80 -21.73
CA ASP A 83 -2.13 10.69 -22.10
C ASP A 83 -2.96 9.90 -21.07
N GLY A 84 -2.30 9.24 -20.14
CA GLY A 84 -2.86 8.52 -19.00
C GLY A 84 -1.76 8.19 -18.00
N LEU A 85 -2.13 7.91 -16.75
CA LEU A 85 -1.22 7.60 -15.66
C LEU A 85 -1.61 6.29 -14.99
N VAL A 86 -0.65 5.41 -14.79
CA VAL A 86 -0.78 4.22 -13.94
C VAL A 86 0.04 4.46 -12.67
N ILE A 87 -0.57 4.24 -11.50
CA ILE A 87 0.09 4.32 -10.19
C ILE A 87 0.10 2.92 -9.58
N ASP A 88 1.30 2.36 -9.39
CA ASP A 88 1.42 0.98 -8.89
C ASP A 88 1.59 0.96 -7.35
N LEU A 89 0.51 0.68 -6.64
CA LEU A 89 0.47 0.52 -5.18
C LEU A 89 0.43 -0.95 -4.73
N ARG A 90 0.76 -1.89 -5.61
CA ARG A 90 0.90 -3.31 -5.25
C ARG A 90 2.13 -3.58 -4.38
N GLN A 91 3.09 -2.65 -4.35
CA GLN A 91 4.23 -2.65 -3.44
C GLN A 91 4.11 -1.48 -2.45
N TYR A 92 4.72 -1.64 -1.28
CA TYR A 92 4.67 -0.61 -0.25
C TYR A 92 5.47 0.63 -0.67
N PRO A 93 4.88 1.85 -0.62
CA PRO A 93 5.57 3.08 -0.95
C PRO A 93 6.82 3.30 -0.08
N SER A 94 7.91 3.74 -0.70
CA SER A 94 9.19 4.00 -0.01
C SER A 94 9.16 5.28 0.83
N ASN A 95 8.26 6.21 0.49
CA ASN A 95 8.08 7.50 1.17
C ASN A 95 6.60 7.79 1.37
N TYR A 96 6.29 8.69 2.32
CA TYR A 96 4.92 9.09 2.58
C TYR A 96 4.41 10.05 1.50
N VAL A 97 3.47 9.57 0.68
CA VAL A 97 2.97 10.28 -0.51
C VAL A 97 1.46 10.55 -0.49
N VAL A 98 0.81 10.23 0.62
CA VAL A 98 -0.67 10.24 0.76
C VAL A 98 -1.27 11.58 0.38
N TYR A 99 -0.75 12.67 0.93
CA TYR A 99 -1.25 14.02 0.71
C TYR A 99 -0.67 14.64 -0.56
N ASP A 100 0.65 14.51 -0.75
CA ASP A 100 1.35 15.12 -1.88
C ASP A 100 0.80 14.60 -3.22
N LEU A 101 0.50 13.30 -3.32
CA LEU A 101 -0.06 12.71 -4.54
C LEU A 101 -1.51 13.16 -4.77
N ALA A 102 -2.29 13.31 -3.70
CA ALA A 102 -3.66 13.78 -3.79
C ALA A 102 -3.77 15.23 -4.30
N GLU A 103 -2.78 16.09 -4.06
CA GLU A 103 -2.76 17.45 -4.61
C GLU A 103 -2.73 17.48 -6.14
N TYR A 104 -2.13 16.46 -6.77
CA TYR A 104 -2.11 16.33 -8.23
C TYR A 104 -3.38 15.72 -8.83
N LEU A 105 -4.13 14.94 -8.05
CA LEU A 105 -5.19 14.07 -8.58
C LEU A 105 -6.60 14.44 -8.13
N VAL A 106 -6.74 15.12 -7.00
CA VAL A 106 -8.04 15.39 -6.38
C VAL A 106 -8.31 16.88 -6.35
N ASP A 107 -9.47 17.30 -6.88
CA ASP A 107 -9.90 18.69 -6.87
C ASP A 107 -10.46 19.08 -5.50
N GLY A 108 -10.02 20.24 -5.00
CA GLY A 108 -10.41 20.73 -3.67
C GLY A 108 -9.97 19.79 -2.53
N VAL A 109 -10.49 20.07 -1.34
CA VAL A 109 -10.17 19.33 -0.11
C VAL A 109 -11.35 18.44 0.26
N ASN A 110 -11.14 17.12 0.25
CA ASN A 110 -12.16 16.12 0.44
C ASN A 110 -11.85 15.21 1.64
N PRO A 111 -12.86 14.76 2.40
CA PRO A 111 -12.68 13.75 3.42
C PRO A 111 -12.29 12.42 2.75
N PHE A 112 -11.26 11.74 3.25
CA PHE A 112 -10.83 10.46 2.67
C PHE A 112 -10.77 9.31 3.67
N LEU A 113 -10.62 9.58 4.97
CA LEU A 113 -10.71 8.56 6.00
C LEU A 113 -11.17 9.12 7.35
N ILE A 114 -11.66 8.24 8.21
CA ILE A 114 -11.91 8.51 9.63
C ILE A 114 -10.89 7.70 10.43
N CYS A 115 -10.17 8.40 11.31
CA CYS A 115 -9.22 7.81 12.25
C CYS A 115 -9.82 7.81 13.66
N ALA A 116 -9.98 6.64 14.28
CA ALA A 116 -10.42 6.50 15.66
C ALA A 116 -9.21 6.30 16.57
N VAL A 117 -8.94 7.29 17.42
CA VAL A 117 -7.79 7.31 18.32
C VAL A 117 -8.28 7.09 19.76
N PRO A 118 -7.66 6.20 20.55
CA PRO A 118 -8.01 6.03 21.94
C PRO A 118 -7.74 7.31 22.75
N THR A 119 -8.55 7.54 23.80
CA THR A 119 -8.35 8.68 24.71
C THR A 119 -7.67 8.22 26.00
N GLU A 120 -6.67 8.96 26.47
CA GLU A 120 -5.99 8.65 27.72
C GLU A 120 -6.87 8.96 28.94
N SER A 121 -7.70 10.01 28.84
CA SER A 121 -8.55 10.46 29.95
C SER A 121 -9.76 9.54 30.21
N ASN A 122 -10.16 8.71 29.24
CA ASN A 122 -11.30 7.82 29.39
C ASN A 122 -10.99 6.48 28.68
N PRO A 123 -10.36 5.52 29.38
CA PRO A 123 -10.00 4.22 28.79
C PRO A 123 -11.20 3.51 28.19
N GLY A 124 -11.05 3.05 26.94
CA GLY A 124 -12.13 2.42 26.17
C GLY A 124 -12.95 3.39 25.29
N ALA A 125 -12.76 4.71 25.47
CA ALA A 125 -13.34 5.70 24.56
C ALA A 125 -12.39 6.01 23.39
N PHE A 126 -12.98 6.34 22.24
CA PHE A 126 -12.25 6.70 21.03
C PHE A 126 -12.78 8.02 20.46
N LEU A 127 -11.85 8.89 20.07
CA LEU A 127 -12.16 10.09 19.31
C LEU A 127 -12.04 9.78 17.82
N LYS A 128 -13.08 10.12 17.05
CA LYS A 128 -13.08 9.99 15.60
C LYS A 128 -12.66 11.32 14.97
N ASN A 129 -11.57 11.30 14.22
CA ASN A 129 -11.04 12.44 13.48
C ASN A 129 -11.16 12.16 11.98
N ILE A 130 -11.81 13.05 11.26
CA ILE A 130 -11.88 13.00 9.79
C ILE A 130 -10.57 13.57 9.25
N LYS A 131 -9.95 12.84 8.31
CA LYS A 131 -8.79 13.32 7.56
C LYS A 131 -9.23 13.75 6.17
N TYR A 132 -8.62 14.83 5.70
CA TYR A 132 -8.92 15.46 4.42
C TYR A 132 -7.69 15.44 3.53
N SER A 133 -7.88 15.25 2.23
CA SER A 133 -6.82 15.29 1.22
C SER A 133 -7.32 15.95 -0.06
N GLY A 134 -6.40 16.28 -0.94
CA GLY A 134 -6.65 16.91 -2.22
C GLY A 134 -6.01 18.28 -2.33
N LYS A 135 -6.24 18.95 -3.46
CA LYS A 135 -5.59 20.21 -3.78
C LYS A 135 -6.08 21.35 -2.88
N GLN A 136 -5.14 21.95 -2.15
CA GLN A 136 -5.39 23.16 -1.38
C GLN A 136 -5.55 24.37 -2.33
N GLU A 137 -6.39 25.37 -1.95
CA GLU A 137 -6.62 26.57 -2.76
C GLU A 137 -5.35 27.33 -3.15
N ASN A 138 -4.35 27.33 -2.26
CA ASN A 138 -3.08 28.01 -2.47
C ASN A 138 -1.95 27.10 -2.97
N ALA A 139 -2.25 25.82 -3.29
CA ALA A 139 -1.25 24.90 -3.81
C ALA A 139 -0.83 25.29 -5.22
N ASN A 140 0.44 25.58 -5.41
CA ASN A 140 1.02 25.86 -6.74
C ASN A 140 1.37 24.55 -7.45
N VAL A 141 0.33 23.69 -7.63
CA VAL A 141 0.45 22.38 -8.26
C VAL A 141 -0.55 22.33 -9.43
N GLU A 142 -0.07 21.95 -10.60
CA GLU A 142 -0.93 21.65 -11.74
C GLU A 142 -1.57 20.28 -11.54
N ARG A 143 -2.90 20.20 -11.74
CA ARG A 143 -3.66 18.96 -11.59
C ARG A 143 -3.49 18.08 -12.83
N TYR A 144 -3.35 16.79 -12.63
CA TYR A 144 -3.35 15.79 -13.69
C TYR A 144 -4.81 15.43 -14.03
N GLU A 145 -5.31 15.89 -15.18
CA GLU A 145 -6.73 15.79 -15.55
C GLU A 145 -7.06 14.60 -16.47
N LYS A 146 -6.02 13.85 -16.89
CA LYS A 146 -6.20 12.70 -17.78
C LYS A 146 -6.51 11.44 -16.98
N PRO A 147 -6.97 10.34 -17.63
CA PRO A 147 -7.31 9.10 -16.91
C PRO A 147 -6.17 8.57 -16.05
N VAL A 148 -6.49 8.15 -14.85
CA VAL A 148 -5.56 7.55 -13.88
C VAL A 148 -6.06 6.19 -13.47
N VAL A 149 -5.21 5.18 -13.55
CA VAL A 149 -5.46 3.83 -13.03
C VAL A 149 -4.53 3.57 -11.86
N VAL A 150 -5.09 3.18 -10.73
CA VAL A 150 -4.33 2.80 -9.53
C VAL A 150 -4.37 1.28 -9.40
N LEU A 151 -3.20 0.66 -9.41
CA LEU A 151 -3.08 -0.79 -9.25
C LEU A 151 -2.93 -1.16 -7.78
N MET A 152 -3.72 -2.14 -7.35
CA MET A 152 -3.66 -2.72 -6.02
C MET A 152 -3.77 -4.25 -6.05
N ASN A 153 -3.36 -4.92 -4.97
CA ASN A 153 -3.49 -6.37 -4.81
C ASN A 153 -3.54 -6.77 -3.34
N GLU A 154 -3.52 -8.09 -3.09
CA GLU A 154 -3.53 -8.69 -1.75
C GLU A 154 -2.31 -8.35 -0.87
N LYS A 155 -1.30 -7.64 -1.40
CA LYS A 155 -0.13 -7.13 -0.65
C LYS A 155 -0.23 -5.64 -0.34
N THR A 156 -1.16 -4.93 -0.97
CA THR A 156 -1.41 -3.51 -0.71
C THR A 156 -1.86 -3.33 0.73
N GLN A 157 -1.10 -2.58 1.53
CA GLN A 157 -1.35 -2.43 2.98
C GLN A 157 -0.96 -1.05 3.51
N SER A 158 -1.56 -0.66 4.62
CA SER A 158 -1.21 0.51 5.43
C SER A 158 -1.10 1.79 4.57
N GLN A 159 0.07 2.42 4.50
CA GLN A 159 0.27 3.64 3.71
C GLN A 159 -0.22 3.53 2.26
N ALA A 160 -0.11 2.37 1.62
CA ALA A 160 -0.65 2.17 0.27
C ALA A 160 -2.19 2.24 0.28
N GLU A 161 -2.86 1.67 1.29
CA GLU A 161 -4.31 1.78 1.46
C GLU A 161 -4.71 3.23 1.74
N TYR A 162 -3.96 3.96 2.57
CA TYR A 162 -4.18 5.39 2.83
C TYR A 162 -4.06 6.22 1.55
N THR A 163 -3.03 5.93 0.74
CA THR A 163 -2.83 6.60 -0.53
C THR A 163 -4.02 6.37 -1.46
N ILE A 164 -4.49 5.12 -1.58
CA ILE A 164 -5.68 4.81 -2.38
C ILE A 164 -6.90 5.58 -1.89
N MET A 165 -7.18 5.55 -0.58
CA MET A 165 -8.32 6.28 -0.02
C MET A 165 -8.24 7.78 -0.30
N SER A 166 -7.03 8.36 -0.26
CA SER A 166 -6.86 9.79 -0.49
C SER A 166 -7.04 10.19 -1.96
N ILE A 167 -6.54 9.38 -2.91
CA ILE A 167 -6.55 9.73 -4.34
C ILE A 167 -7.79 9.26 -5.09
N ARG A 168 -8.52 8.25 -4.58
CA ARG A 168 -9.73 7.76 -5.25
C ARG A 168 -10.90 8.75 -5.26
N ASN A 169 -10.80 9.88 -4.55
CA ASN A 169 -11.71 11.00 -4.66
C ASN A 169 -11.53 11.82 -5.96
N GLY A 170 -10.46 11.56 -6.72
CA GLY A 170 -10.25 12.18 -8.02
C GLY A 170 -11.25 11.65 -9.06
N GLU A 171 -11.92 12.55 -9.79
CA GLU A 171 -12.95 12.20 -10.78
C GLU A 171 -12.44 11.31 -11.92
N ASN A 172 -11.15 11.40 -12.23
CA ASN A 172 -10.48 10.65 -13.29
C ASN A 172 -9.69 9.44 -12.78
N VAL A 173 -9.83 9.07 -11.50
CA VAL A 173 -9.11 7.97 -10.85
C VAL A 173 -9.98 6.72 -10.80
N THR A 174 -9.43 5.61 -11.26
CA THR A 174 -10.05 4.27 -11.17
C THR A 174 -9.09 3.31 -10.48
N VAL A 175 -9.54 2.63 -9.44
CA VAL A 175 -8.76 1.63 -8.71
C VAL A 175 -9.01 0.24 -9.30
N MET A 176 -7.95 -0.47 -9.66
CA MET A 176 -8.04 -1.77 -10.33
C MET A 176 -7.16 -2.83 -9.64
N GLY A 177 -7.63 -4.06 -9.59
CA GLY A 177 -6.89 -5.21 -9.08
C GLY A 177 -7.66 -6.09 -8.13
N GLU A 178 -7.03 -6.60 -7.07
CA GLU A 178 -7.65 -7.43 -6.03
C GLU A 178 -7.75 -6.65 -4.72
N ASN A 179 -8.61 -7.11 -3.80
CA ASN A 179 -8.78 -6.51 -2.47
C ASN A 179 -7.44 -6.39 -1.73
N SER A 180 -7.25 -5.25 -1.06
CA SER A 180 -6.08 -5.01 -0.22
C SER A 180 -6.04 -5.88 1.04
N VAL A 181 -4.94 -5.82 1.78
CA VAL A 181 -4.74 -6.61 3.02
C VAL A 181 -5.73 -6.24 4.12
N GLY A 182 -6.12 -4.97 4.25
CA GLY A 182 -6.84 -4.47 5.41
C GLY A 182 -5.96 -4.44 6.67
N SER A 183 -4.74 -3.95 6.52
CA SER A 183 -3.76 -3.82 7.60
C SER A 183 -3.33 -2.36 7.72
N ASP A 184 -4.18 -1.58 8.34
CA ASP A 184 -4.07 -0.14 8.54
C ASP A 184 -3.83 0.24 10.00
N GLY A 185 -3.62 1.54 10.22
CA GLY A 185 -3.43 2.17 11.50
C GLY A 185 -1.95 2.21 11.91
N ASP A 186 -1.62 3.21 12.74
CA ASP A 186 -0.26 3.34 13.25
C ASP A 186 0.08 2.15 14.15
N VAL A 187 1.35 1.74 14.09
CA VAL A 187 1.84 0.61 14.89
C VAL A 187 2.29 1.13 16.26
N ALA A 188 1.66 0.63 17.31
CA ALA A 188 2.14 0.78 18.68
C ALA A 188 2.97 -0.45 19.09
N TYR A 189 3.94 -0.22 19.96
CA TYR A 189 4.81 -1.24 20.49
C TYR A 189 4.69 -1.31 22.02
N LEU A 190 4.42 -2.50 22.53
CA LEU A 190 4.46 -2.78 23.96
C LEU A 190 5.73 -3.57 24.28
N PRO A 191 6.70 -2.99 24.99
CA PRO A 191 7.88 -3.72 25.41
C PRO A 191 7.51 -4.76 26.47
N LEU A 192 8.01 -5.98 26.28
CA LEU A 192 7.81 -7.11 27.19
C LEU A 192 9.14 -7.50 27.84
N PRO A 193 9.11 -8.20 29.02
CA PRO A 193 10.31 -8.74 29.63
C PRO A 193 11.10 -9.63 28.66
N GLY A 194 12.44 -9.59 28.74
CA GLY A 194 13.31 -10.35 27.84
C GLY A 194 13.62 -9.67 26.52
N GLY A 195 13.34 -8.37 26.37
CA GLY A 195 13.65 -7.59 25.17
C GLY A 195 12.71 -7.84 23.98
N MET A 196 11.58 -8.49 24.21
CA MET A 196 10.54 -8.69 23.21
C MET A 196 9.66 -7.44 23.05
N ASN A 197 9.10 -7.24 21.87
CA ASN A 197 8.09 -6.23 21.61
C ASN A 197 6.82 -6.87 21.04
N LEU A 198 5.67 -6.54 21.60
CA LEU A 198 4.38 -6.80 20.98
C LEU A 198 3.99 -5.59 20.14
N SER A 199 3.68 -5.80 18.86
CA SER A 199 3.20 -4.76 17.97
C SER A 199 1.73 -4.97 17.62
N PHE A 200 0.98 -3.87 17.56
CA PHE A 200 -0.44 -3.88 17.20
C PHE A 200 -0.84 -2.53 16.58
N SER A 201 -1.96 -2.50 15.83
CA SER A 201 -2.52 -1.25 15.34
C SER A 201 -3.11 -0.44 16.49
N SER A 202 -2.67 0.81 16.64
CA SER A 202 -3.08 1.69 17.75
C SER A 202 -4.32 2.52 17.43
N GLN A 203 -4.75 2.55 16.18
CA GLN A 203 -5.86 3.37 15.69
C GLN A 203 -6.84 2.53 14.88
N GLY A 204 -8.13 2.85 14.99
CA GLY A 204 -9.14 2.34 14.08
C GLY A 204 -9.20 3.19 12.82
N ILE A 205 -9.19 2.56 11.64
CA ILE A 205 -9.26 3.23 10.35
C ILE A 205 -10.53 2.82 9.62
N TYR A 206 -11.21 3.82 9.11
CA TYR A 206 -12.46 3.66 8.36
C TYR A 206 -12.41 4.54 7.10
N THR A 207 -13.13 4.14 6.07
CA THR A 207 -13.38 5.00 4.91
C THR A 207 -14.15 6.27 5.33
N SER A 208 -14.18 7.28 4.49
CA SER A 208 -14.86 8.56 4.80
C SER A 208 -16.37 8.41 5.06
N ASP A 209 -17.00 7.39 4.52
CA ASP A 209 -18.40 7.01 4.75
C ASP A 209 -18.61 6.10 5.98
N GLY A 210 -17.53 5.75 6.68
CA GLY A 210 -17.56 4.94 7.90
C GLY A 210 -17.40 3.44 7.69
N GLY A 211 -17.10 2.98 6.47
CA GLY A 211 -16.80 1.59 6.19
C GLY A 211 -15.52 1.12 6.89
N GLN A 212 -15.50 -0.10 7.40
CA GLN A 212 -14.33 -0.68 8.05
C GLN A 212 -13.28 -1.08 7.02
N THR A 213 -12.03 -0.63 7.20
CA THR A 213 -10.89 -1.03 6.36
C THR A 213 -10.07 -2.16 6.99
N GLN A 214 -9.81 -2.08 8.29
CA GLN A 214 -8.99 -3.08 9.00
C GLN A 214 -9.62 -4.47 8.96
N ARG A 215 -8.82 -5.46 8.56
CA ARG A 215 -9.20 -6.87 8.35
C ARG A 215 -10.14 -7.14 7.16
N VAL A 216 -10.74 -6.10 6.60
CA VAL A 216 -11.61 -6.16 5.41
C VAL A 216 -10.83 -5.85 4.14
N GLY A 217 -10.02 -4.79 4.18
CA GLY A 217 -9.32 -4.22 3.04
C GLY A 217 -10.19 -3.25 2.25
N LEU A 218 -9.57 -2.65 1.24
CA LEU A 218 -10.24 -1.83 0.24
C LEU A 218 -10.61 -2.72 -0.94
N ALA A 219 -11.81 -2.53 -1.47
CA ALA A 219 -12.21 -3.13 -2.73
C ALA A 219 -11.77 -2.23 -3.91
N PRO A 220 -11.30 -2.81 -5.03
CA PRO A 220 -11.07 -2.07 -6.26
C PRO A 220 -12.41 -1.67 -6.91
N ASP A 221 -12.38 -0.68 -7.80
CA ASP A 221 -13.52 -0.32 -8.64
C ASP A 221 -13.70 -1.32 -9.79
N ILE A 222 -12.58 -1.88 -10.26
CA ILE A 222 -12.54 -2.95 -11.27
C ILE A 222 -11.71 -4.10 -10.72
N GLU A 223 -12.36 -5.24 -10.48
CA GLU A 223 -11.68 -6.44 -10.02
C GLU A 223 -10.96 -7.15 -11.18
N VAL A 224 -9.67 -7.41 -10.99
CA VAL A 224 -8.81 -8.10 -11.97
C VAL A 224 -7.92 -9.08 -11.21
N HIS A 225 -7.95 -10.32 -11.63
CA HIS A 225 -7.07 -11.37 -11.10
C HIS A 225 -5.88 -11.54 -12.05
N PRO A 226 -4.62 -11.42 -11.57
CA PRO A 226 -3.47 -11.75 -12.37
C PRO A 226 -3.48 -13.24 -12.73
N THR A 227 -3.22 -13.54 -14.01
CA THR A 227 -3.12 -14.91 -14.55
C THR A 227 -1.77 -15.54 -14.24
#